data_dc712fff039828cdc2c18dfc191ef6dc
#
_entry.id   dc712fff039828cdc2c18dfc191ef6dc
#
_cell.length_a   1.000
_cell.length_b   1.000
_cell.length_c   1.000
_cell.angle_alpha   90.00
_cell.angle_beta   90.00
_cell.angle_gamma   90.00
#
_symmetry.space_group_name_H-M   'P 1'
#
loop_
_entity.id
_entity.type
_entity.pdbx_description
1 polymer ?
#
loop_
_entity_poly.entity_id
_entity_poly.type
_entity_poly.pdbx_seq_one_letter_code
_entity_poly.pdbx_strand_id
1 'polypeptide(L)'
;MQYFVSVIDDVTGSATATGSATSTEMAAIDAFNDRLRADGHWVFAAGLGAPSTATVVDNRDGEAVFTDGPFVESKEYLAGFWVIEAPDLDVALELAAEGSKHCNRKVEVRPFL
;
A
#
# COMPACT_ATOMS: atom_id res chain seq x y z
N MET A 1 13.33 13.39 2.02
CA MET A 1 13.49 11.99 1.59
C MET A 1 12.13 11.38 1.36
N GLN A 2 12.04 10.50 0.38
CA GLN A 2 10.79 9.82 0.07
C GLN A 2 10.78 8.40 0.63
N TYR A 3 9.61 7.96 1.03
CA TYR A 3 9.39 6.65 1.63
C TYR A 3 8.18 5.98 0.98
N PHE A 4 8.31 4.67 0.80
CA PHE A 4 7.23 3.81 0.32
C PHE A 4 6.56 3.17 1.52
N VAL A 5 5.27 3.45 1.72
CA VAL A 5 4.48 2.89 2.81
C VAL A 5 3.48 1.93 2.20
N SER A 6 3.76 0.65 2.30
CA SER A 6 2.92 -0.39 1.70
C SER A 6 1.89 -0.90 2.71
N VAL A 7 0.67 -1.01 2.25
CA VAL A 7 -0.46 -1.48 3.06
C VAL A 7 -0.62 -2.97 2.85
N ILE A 8 -0.56 -3.73 3.94
CA ILE A 8 -0.62 -5.19 3.91
C ILE A 8 -1.99 -5.64 4.38
N ASP A 9 -2.67 -6.41 3.55
CA ASP A 9 -3.94 -7.03 3.90
C ASP A 9 -3.78 -8.55 3.89
N ASP A 10 -4.78 -9.27 4.35
CA ASP A 10 -4.73 -10.72 4.36
C ASP A 10 -6.06 -11.33 3.90
N VAL A 11 -5.98 -12.58 3.46
CA VAL A 11 -7.14 -13.29 2.92
C VAL A 11 -8.09 -13.80 3.98
N THR A 12 -7.69 -13.78 5.27
CA THR A 12 -8.47 -14.32 6.36
C THR A 12 -9.24 -13.25 7.11
N GLY A 13 -8.96 -11.99 6.81
CA GLY A 13 -9.22 -10.92 7.77
C GLY A 13 -10.55 -10.25 7.66
N SER A 14 -11.36 -10.43 6.66
CA SER A 14 -12.63 -9.73 6.62
C SER A 14 -13.16 -9.51 5.22
N ALA A 15 -14.26 -8.76 5.15
CA ALA A 15 -14.81 -8.22 3.89
C ALA A 15 -13.75 -7.53 3.01
N THR A 16 -12.63 -7.14 3.60
CA THR A 16 -11.53 -6.49 2.90
C THR A 16 -10.57 -7.45 2.20
N ALA A 17 -10.78 -8.75 2.35
CA ALA A 17 -10.04 -9.76 1.59
C ALA A 17 -10.17 -9.57 0.07
N THR A 18 -11.10 -8.72 -0.36
CA THR A 18 -11.23 -8.33 -1.76
C THR A 18 -10.29 -7.17 -2.15
N GLY A 19 -9.53 -6.62 -1.20
CA GLY A 19 -8.67 -5.48 -1.40
C GLY A 19 -9.37 -4.13 -1.22
N SER A 20 -10.64 -4.12 -0.82
CA SER A 20 -11.40 -2.87 -0.67
C SER A 20 -11.52 -2.45 0.77
N ALA A 21 -11.26 -1.18 1.06
CA ALA A 21 -11.52 -0.59 2.35
C ALA A 21 -13.03 -0.41 2.57
N THR A 22 -13.48 -0.47 3.83
CA THR A 22 -14.86 -0.14 4.20
C THR A 22 -15.09 1.36 4.00
N SER A 23 -16.38 1.78 3.96
CA SER A 23 -16.69 3.19 3.82
C SER A 23 -16.19 4.03 4.99
N THR A 24 -16.20 3.49 6.22
CA THR A 24 -15.64 4.18 7.39
C THR A 24 -14.12 4.32 7.27
N GLU A 25 -13.46 3.27 6.82
CA GLU A 25 -12.01 3.29 6.57
C GLU A 25 -11.65 4.29 5.48
N MET A 26 -12.42 4.32 4.39
CA MET A 26 -12.18 5.28 3.32
C MET A 26 -12.30 6.72 3.78
N ALA A 27 -13.31 7.03 4.61
CA ALA A 27 -13.47 8.38 5.15
C ALA A 27 -12.28 8.78 6.02
N ALA A 28 -11.77 7.87 6.86
CA ALA A 28 -10.60 8.13 7.68
C ALA A 28 -9.33 8.28 6.84
N ILE A 29 -9.17 7.47 5.80
CA ILE A 29 -8.05 7.57 4.86
C ILE A 29 -8.08 8.90 4.12
N ASP A 30 -9.24 9.31 3.63
CA ASP A 30 -9.39 10.58 2.91
C ASP A 30 -8.99 11.78 3.79
N ALA A 31 -9.44 11.78 5.04
CA ALA A 31 -9.07 12.83 5.99
C ALA A 31 -7.56 12.83 6.28
N PHE A 32 -6.96 11.67 6.43
CA PHE A 32 -5.53 11.53 6.62
C PHE A 32 -4.75 12.03 5.39
N ASN A 33 -5.19 11.65 4.19
CA ASN A 33 -4.58 12.11 2.94
C ASN A 33 -4.64 13.64 2.81
N ASP A 34 -5.75 14.25 3.21
CA ASP A 34 -5.88 15.70 3.20
C ASP A 34 -4.87 16.36 4.15
N ARG A 35 -4.63 15.77 5.33
CA ARG A 35 -3.59 16.26 6.24
C ARG A 35 -2.19 16.09 5.68
N LEU A 36 -1.91 14.96 5.02
CA LEU A 36 -0.61 14.77 4.35
C LEU A 36 -0.36 15.87 3.31
N ARG A 37 -1.39 16.22 2.54
CA ARG A 37 -1.28 17.29 1.55
C ARG A 37 -1.03 18.64 2.21
N ALA A 38 -1.79 18.94 3.25
CA ALA A 38 -1.68 20.22 3.97
C ALA A 38 -0.30 20.40 4.60
N ASP A 39 0.30 19.32 5.09
CA ASP A 39 1.57 19.37 5.82
C ASP A 39 2.79 19.13 4.91
N GLY A 40 2.59 18.97 3.60
CA GLY A 40 3.69 18.82 2.65
C GLY A 40 4.30 17.43 2.58
N HIS A 41 3.60 16.41 3.08
CA HIS A 41 4.09 15.03 3.07
C HIS A 41 3.55 14.19 1.92
N TRP A 42 2.52 14.66 1.23
CA TRP A 42 1.87 13.92 0.15
C TRP A 42 2.71 13.88 -1.11
N VAL A 43 2.92 12.69 -1.66
CA VAL A 43 3.42 12.52 -3.02
C VAL A 43 2.38 11.78 -3.87
N PHE A 44 2.03 10.56 -3.47
CA PHE A 44 1.04 9.77 -4.20
C PHE A 44 0.52 8.65 -3.31
N ALA A 45 -0.69 8.20 -3.57
CA ALA A 45 -1.25 7.02 -2.93
C ALA A 45 -2.24 6.35 -3.86
N ALA A 46 -2.36 5.03 -3.74
CA ALA A 46 -3.33 4.26 -4.49
C ALA A 46 -3.64 2.94 -3.80
N GLY A 47 -4.86 2.48 -3.96
CA GLY A 47 -5.22 1.11 -3.68
C GLY A 47 -4.89 0.23 -4.89
N LEU A 48 -4.67 -1.05 -4.65
CA LEU A 48 -4.44 -2.02 -5.70
C LEU A 48 -5.63 -2.96 -5.82
N GLY A 49 -5.85 -3.48 -7.02
CA GLY A 49 -6.81 -4.55 -7.22
C GLY A 49 -6.39 -5.81 -6.46
N ALA A 50 -7.34 -6.74 -6.28
CA ALA A 50 -7.05 -8.00 -5.59
C ALA A 50 -5.89 -8.75 -6.25
N PRO A 51 -5.13 -9.56 -5.49
CA PRO A 51 -4.02 -10.33 -6.05
C PRO A 51 -4.39 -11.18 -7.26
N SER A 52 -5.63 -11.65 -7.33
CA SER A 52 -6.13 -12.42 -8.49
C SER A 52 -6.13 -11.63 -9.79
N THR A 53 -6.04 -10.30 -9.72
CA THR A 53 -5.96 -9.45 -10.92
C THR A 53 -4.53 -9.26 -11.42
N ALA A 54 -3.54 -9.75 -10.68
CA ALA A 54 -2.13 -9.59 -11.04
C ALA A 54 -1.74 -10.50 -12.20
N THR A 55 -0.72 -10.09 -12.92
CA THR A 55 -0.06 -10.90 -13.94
C THR A 55 1.45 -10.73 -13.76
N VAL A 56 2.16 -11.83 -13.68
CA VAL A 56 3.62 -11.82 -13.62
C VAL A 56 4.16 -11.89 -15.04
N VAL A 57 5.14 -11.05 -15.34
CA VAL A 57 5.78 -11.00 -16.66
C VAL A 57 7.26 -11.33 -16.49
N ASP A 58 7.73 -12.32 -17.23
CA ASP A 58 9.14 -12.68 -17.26
C ASP A 58 9.62 -12.66 -18.71
N ASN A 59 10.51 -11.74 -19.03
CA ASN A 59 11.09 -11.61 -20.37
C ASN A 59 12.62 -11.51 -20.30
N ARG A 60 13.22 -12.10 -19.28
CA ARG A 60 14.66 -12.00 -19.05
C ARG A 60 15.50 -12.65 -20.14
N ASP A 61 14.95 -13.63 -20.82
CA ASP A 61 15.62 -14.36 -21.92
C ASP A 61 15.13 -13.94 -23.31
N GLY A 62 14.26 -12.94 -23.39
CA GLY A 62 13.70 -12.44 -24.65
C GLY A 62 12.46 -13.18 -25.13
N GLU A 63 11.98 -14.18 -24.38
CA GLU A 63 10.71 -14.86 -24.65
C GLU A 63 9.74 -14.54 -23.52
N ALA A 64 8.92 -13.51 -23.70
CA ALA A 64 8.03 -13.03 -22.66
C ALA A 64 7.05 -14.14 -22.22
N VAL A 65 7.08 -14.44 -20.93
CA VAL A 65 6.15 -15.39 -20.29
C VAL A 65 5.24 -14.58 -19.37
N PHE A 66 3.94 -14.78 -19.52
CA PHE A 66 2.92 -14.12 -18.70
C PHE A 66 2.23 -15.18 -17.85
N THR A 67 2.20 -14.97 -16.54
CA THR A 67 1.57 -15.89 -15.61
C THR A 67 0.50 -15.17 -14.83
N ASP A 68 -0.73 -15.64 -14.86
CA ASP A 68 -1.84 -15.05 -14.10
C ASP A 68 -1.62 -15.26 -12.62
N GLY A 69 -1.98 -14.24 -11.84
CA GLY A 69 -1.88 -14.26 -10.40
C GLY A 69 -0.64 -13.56 -9.88
N PRO A 70 -0.53 -13.42 -8.55
CA PRO A 70 0.60 -12.73 -7.94
C PRO A 70 1.87 -13.59 -8.01
N PHE A 71 3.04 -12.93 -7.98
CA PHE A 71 4.33 -13.61 -7.97
C PHE A 71 4.45 -14.53 -6.75
N VAL A 72 4.04 -14.06 -5.58
CA VAL A 72 4.05 -14.85 -4.35
C VAL A 72 2.61 -15.12 -3.93
N GLU A 73 2.25 -16.39 -3.82
CA GLU A 73 0.99 -16.80 -3.21
C GLU A 73 1.17 -16.83 -1.71
N SER A 74 0.47 -15.92 -1.02
CA SER A 74 0.62 -15.71 0.40
C SER A 74 -0.73 -15.36 1.01
N LYS A 75 -0.85 -15.57 2.31
CA LYS A 75 -2.03 -15.13 3.06
C LYS A 75 -2.04 -13.62 3.26
N GLU A 76 -0.87 -12.99 3.16
CA GLU A 76 -0.73 -11.55 3.25
C GLU A 76 -0.27 -11.01 1.89
N TYR A 77 -0.77 -9.84 1.51
CA TYR A 77 -0.48 -9.25 0.19
C TYR A 77 -0.51 -7.73 0.27
N LEU A 78 0.14 -7.12 -0.71
CA LEU A 78 0.16 -5.66 -0.87
C LEU A 78 -1.21 -5.19 -1.38
N ALA A 79 -1.93 -4.43 -0.58
CA ALA A 79 -3.28 -3.95 -0.91
C ALA A 79 -3.31 -2.51 -1.43
N GLY A 80 -2.26 -1.76 -1.18
CA GLY A 80 -2.15 -0.36 -1.59
C GLY A 80 -0.89 0.25 -1.04
N PHE A 81 -0.71 1.55 -1.24
CA PHE A 81 0.50 2.21 -0.77
C PHE A 81 0.33 3.73 -0.72
N TRP A 82 1.19 4.34 0.09
CA TRP A 82 1.47 5.77 0.02
C TRP A 82 2.93 5.97 -0.37
N VAL A 83 3.20 7.01 -1.13
CA VAL A 83 4.54 7.59 -1.26
C VAL A 83 4.51 8.92 -0.51
N ILE A 84 5.36 9.05 0.49
CA ILE A 84 5.39 10.24 1.34
C ILE A 84 6.76 10.90 1.32
N GLU A 85 6.76 12.20 1.56
CA GLU A 85 7.96 13.00 1.78
C GLU A 85 8.08 13.28 3.26
N ALA A 86 9.23 12.96 3.85
CA ALA A 86 9.51 13.22 5.26
C ALA A 86 10.99 13.56 5.43
N PRO A 87 11.34 14.37 6.45
CA PRO A 87 12.73 14.76 6.65
C PRO A 87 13.62 13.61 7.08
N ASP A 88 13.07 12.62 7.79
CA ASP A 88 13.80 11.48 8.29
C ASP A 88 12.88 10.28 8.54
N LEU A 89 13.46 9.15 8.90
CA LEU A 89 12.72 7.92 9.14
C LEU A 89 11.77 8.04 10.33
N ASP A 90 12.15 8.75 11.39
CA ASP A 90 11.29 8.89 12.57
C ASP A 90 9.96 9.55 12.21
N VAL A 91 9.98 10.60 11.43
CA VAL A 91 8.77 11.27 10.95
C VAL A 91 7.99 10.33 10.01
N ALA A 92 8.67 9.63 9.10
CA ALA A 92 8.03 8.67 8.22
C ALA A 92 7.30 7.58 9.01
N LEU A 93 7.91 7.08 10.09
CA LEU A 93 7.28 6.05 10.94
C LEU A 93 6.07 6.58 11.70
N GLU A 94 6.12 7.83 12.16
CA GLU A 94 4.96 8.46 12.79
C GLU A 94 3.79 8.58 11.81
N LEU A 95 4.06 9.02 10.59
CA LEU A 95 3.04 9.13 9.54
C LEU A 95 2.50 7.74 9.15
N ALA A 96 3.37 6.76 9.05
CA ALA A 96 2.96 5.39 8.75
C ALA A 96 2.08 4.80 9.87
N ALA A 97 2.40 5.09 11.14
CA ALA A 97 1.57 4.65 12.26
C ALA A 97 0.16 5.25 12.18
N GLU A 98 0.05 6.53 11.82
CA GLU A 98 -1.26 7.15 11.58
C GLU A 98 -1.98 6.47 10.42
N GLY A 99 -1.29 6.25 9.31
CA GLY A 99 -1.86 5.58 8.15
C GLY A 99 -2.38 4.18 8.48
N SER A 100 -1.60 3.41 9.23
CA SER A 100 -2.00 2.08 9.70
C SER A 100 -3.26 2.12 10.54
N LYS A 101 -3.37 3.08 11.43
CA LYS A 101 -4.54 3.26 12.27
C LYS A 101 -5.78 3.55 11.42
N HIS A 102 -5.67 4.47 10.48
CA HIS A 102 -6.83 4.90 9.67
C HIS A 102 -7.27 3.85 8.66
N CYS A 103 -6.33 3.15 8.04
CA CYS A 103 -6.70 2.08 7.10
C CYS A 103 -6.96 0.74 7.78
N ASN A 104 -6.71 0.65 9.09
CA ASN A 104 -6.93 -0.56 9.89
C ASN A 104 -6.18 -1.78 9.34
N ARG A 105 -4.95 -1.58 8.90
CA ARG A 105 -4.10 -2.62 8.35
C ARG A 105 -2.64 -2.38 8.74
N LYS A 106 -1.84 -3.44 8.70
CA LYS A 106 -0.39 -3.30 8.88
C LYS A 106 0.20 -2.55 7.70
N VAL A 107 1.27 -1.81 7.94
CA VAL A 107 2.03 -1.14 6.88
C VAL A 107 3.51 -1.42 7.03
N GLU A 108 4.22 -1.40 5.91
CA GLU A 108 5.67 -1.54 5.86
C GLU A 108 6.25 -0.25 5.28
N VAL A 109 7.33 0.24 5.88
CA VAL A 109 7.99 1.47 5.44
C VAL A 109 9.36 1.13 4.86
N ARG A 110 9.63 1.60 3.66
CA ARG A 110 10.98 1.51 3.05
C ARG A 110 11.38 2.86 2.46
N PRO A 111 12.61 3.30 2.71
CA PRO A 111 13.10 4.49 2.02
C PRO A 111 13.36 4.17 0.53
N PHE A 112 13.15 5.16 -0.31
CA PHE A 112 13.65 5.08 -1.68
C PHE A 112 15.15 5.29 -1.70
N LEU A 113 15.81 4.72 -2.68
CA LEU A 113 17.27 4.87 -2.85
C LEU A 113 17.65 6.32 -3.21
#